data_f3bde8cefed26553f624569fc6621277
#
_entry.id   f3bde8cefed26553f624569fc6621277
#
_cell.length_a   1.000
_cell.length_b   1.000
_cell.length_c   1.000
_cell.angle_alpha   90.00
_cell.angle_beta   90.00
_cell.angle_gamma   90.00
#
_symmetry.space_group_name_H-M   'P 1'
#
loop_
_entity.id
_entity.type
_entity.pdbx_description
1 polymer ?
#
loop_
_entity_poly.entity_id
_entity_poly.type
_entity_poly.pdbx_seq_one_letter_code
_entity_poly.pdbx_strand_id
1 'polypeptide(L)'
;MQPKKLSIPSFRPTVYEDFFNPENTALDIAAAVTGSASLLSRNIWQKRLEILGEEAFRNTLFLFWSDLRAGKEVRRRERAFTARLNKAIADCKKV
;
A
#
# COMPACT_ATOMS: atom_id res chain seq x y z
N MET A 1 25.43 -15.52 2.41
CA MET A 1 24.81 -14.41 3.11
C MET A 1 23.65 -13.85 2.31
N GLN A 2 22.55 -13.59 2.95
CA GLN A 2 21.37 -13.09 2.26
C GLN A 2 21.52 -11.62 1.90
N PRO A 3 21.12 -11.23 0.71
CA PRO A 3 21.08 -9.81 0.37
C PRO A 3 20.04 -9.10 1.25
N LYS A 4 20.30 -7.87 1.54
CA LYS A 4 19.38 -7.07 2.35
C LYS A 4 18.22 -6.53 1.54
N LYS A 5 18.15 -6.85 0.29
CA LYS A 5 17.09 -6.41 -0.58
C LYS A 5 15.79 -7.10 -0.20
N LEU A 6 14.75 -6.32 -0.02
CA LEU A 6 13.44 -6.87 0.27
C LEU A 6 12.88 -7.55 -0.96
N SER A 7 12.24 -8.69 -0.74
CA SER A 7 11.56 -9.39 -1.81
C SER A 7 10.13 -8.88 -1.92
N ILE A 8 9.63 -8.81 -3.15
CA ILE A 8 8.22 -8.54 -3.36
C ILE A 8 7.46 -9.81 -3.00
N PRO A 9 6.46 -9.73 -2.11
CA PRO A 9 5.71 -10.92 -1.74
C PRO A 9 5.04 -11.57 -2.95
N SER A 10 4.95 -12.89 -2.94
CA SER A 10 4.23 -13.62 -3.98
C SER A 10 2.72 -13.49 -3.85
N PHE A 11 2.26 -12.93 -2.74
CA PHE A 11 0.86 -12.69 -2.46
C PHE A 11 0.22 -11.82 -3.55
N ARG A 12 -0.96 -12.23 -4.00
CA ARG A 12 -1.73 -11.48 -5.00
C ARG A 12 -3.15 -11.33 -4.49
N PRO A 13 -3.55 -10.12 -4.07
CA PRO A 13 -4.93 -9.94 -3.64
C PRO A 13 -5.88 -10.06 -4.83
N THR A 14 -7.02 -10.69 -4.60
CA THR A 14 -8.03 -10.89 -5.65
C THR A 14 -9.40 -10.37 -5.24
N VAL A 15 -9.65 -10.23 -3.94
CA VAL A 15 -10.93 -9.74 -3.41
C VAL A 15 -10.69 -8.78 -2.26
N TYR A 16 -11.72 -8.05 -1.89
CA TYR A 16 -11.65 -7.04 -0.84
C TYR A 16 -11.08 -7.60 0.47
N GLU A 17 -11.51 -8.79 0.86
CA GLU A 17 -11.11 -9.40 2.12
C GLU A 17 -9.61 -9.65 2.21
N ASP A 18 -8.95 -9.85 1.07
CA ASP A 18 -7.50 -10.07 1.06
C ASP A 18 -6.73 -8.88 1.61
N PHE A 19 -7.31 -7.69 1.51
CA PHE A 19 -6.65 -6.47 2.00
C PHE A 19 -6.75 -6.32 3.51
N PHE A 20 -7.60 -7.13 4.15
CA PHE A 20 -7.82 -7.07 5.58
C PHE A 20 -7.44 -8.36 6.30
N ASN A 21 -6.83 -9.29 5.57
CA ASN A 21 -6.37 -10.55 6.15
C ASN A 21 -5.21 -10.30 7.11
N PRO A 22 -5.34 -10.64 8.39
CA PRO A 22 -4.29 -10.38 9.38
C PRO A 22 -3.01 -11.19 9.15
N GLU A 23 -3.04 -12.22 8.32
CA GLU A 23 -1.85 -12.99 7.98
C GLU A 23 -0.89 -12.20 7.11
N ASN A 24 -1.36 -11.15 6.45
CA ASN A 24 -0.53 -10.29 5.63
C ASN A 24 -0.47 -8.90 6.25
N THR A 25 0.73 -8.39 6.43
CA THR A 25 0.86 -7.04 6.97
C THR A 25 0.46 -6.02 5.90
N ALA A 26 0.00 -4.85 6.35
CA ALA A 26 -0.39 -3.80 5.44
C ALA A 26 0.76 -3.41 4.50
N LEU A 27 2.00 -3.39 5.01
CA LEU A 27 3.16 -3.06 4.20
C LEU A 27 3.45 -4.12 3.15
N ASP A 28 3.24 -5.40 3.47
CA ASP A 28 3.44 -6.46 2.50
C ASP A 28 2.41 -6.37 1.37
N ILE A 29 1.16 -6.06 1.71
CA ILE A 29 0.12 -5.87 0.70
C ILE A 29 0.47 -4.68 -0.19
N ALA A 30 0.97 -3.60 0.41
CA ALA A 30 1.39 -2.43 -0.36
C ALA A 30 2.51 -2.79 -1.34
N ALA A 31 3.50 -3.57 -0.89
CA ALA A 31 4.58 -4.01 -1.75
C ALA A 31 4.05 -4.87 -2.91
N ALA A 32 3.12 -5.77 -2.63
CA ALA A 32 2.54 -6.62 -3.66
C ALA A 32 1.76 -5.83 -4.70
N VAL A 33 0.96 -4.87 -4.25
CA VAL A 33 0.11 -4.06 -5.14
C VAL A 33 0.95 -3.12 -6.00
N THR A 34 1.96 -2.48 -5.40
CA THR A 34 2.78 -1.50 -6.11
C THR A 34 3.93 -2.13 -6.89
N GLY A 35 4.28 -3.37 -6.54
CA GLY A 35 5.44 -4.04 -7.13
C GLY A 35 6.76 -3.47 -6.65
N SER A 36 6.78 -2.73 -5.55
CA SER A 36 7.98 -2.09 -5.04
C SER A 36 8.57 -2.88 -3.87
N ALA A 37 9.86 -3.19 -3.97
CA ALA A 37 10.60 -3.80 -2.89
C ALA A 37 11.55 -2.79 -2.21
N SER A 38 11.34 -1.49 -2.46
CA SER A 38 12.21 -0.44 -1.94
C SER A 38 12.03 -0.27 -0.43
N LEU A 39 13.13 -0.31 0.29
CA LEU A 39 13.11 -0.04 1.73
C LEU A 39 12.69 1.39 2.03
N LEU A 40 13.07 2.32 1.16
CA LEU A 40 12.67 3.72 1.30
C LEU A 40 11.15 3.86 1.23
N SER A 41 10.52 3.21 0.27
CA SER A 41 9.06 3.24 0.16
C SER A 41 8.39 2.63 1.39
N ARG A 42 8.91 1.50 1.89
CA ARG A 42 8.36 0.87 3.09
C ARG A 42 8.44 1.82 4.30
N ASN A 43 9.54 2.53 4.45
CA ASN A 43 9.71 3.47 5.56
C ASN A 43 8.72 4.63 5.46
N ILE A 44 8.51 5.15 4.25
CA ILE A 44 7.53 6.20 4.01
C ILE A 44 6.13 5.70 4.35
N TRP A 45 5.77 4.53 3.89
CA TRP A 45 4.45 3.95 4.14
C TRP A 45 4.25 3.61 5.61
N GLN A 46 5.30 3.15 6.28
CA GLN A 46 5.21 2.85 7.71
C GLN A 46 4.79 4.09 8.51
N LYS A 47 5.40 5.23 8.20
CA LYS A 47 5.05 6.48 8.89
C LYS A 47 3.59 6.87 8.64
N ARG A 48 3.12 6.69 7.43
CA ARG A 48 1.75 7.02 7.08
C ARG A 48 0.75 6.03 7.68
N LEU A 49 1.16 4.77 7.77
CA LEU A 49 0.36 3.76 8.46
C LEU A 49 0.15 4.14 9.92
N GLU A 50 1.19 4.62 10.58
CA GLU A 50 1.10 5.05 11.97
C GLU A 50 0.14 6.23 12.15
N ILE A 51 0.12 7.14 11.18
CA ILE A 51 -0.77 8.31 11.23
C ILE A 51 -2.21 7.93 10.92
N LEU A 52 -2.43 7.15 9.88
CA LEU A 52 -3.77 6.79 9.42
C LEU A 52 -4.43 5.71 10.25
N GLY A 53 -3.64 4.75 10.75
CA GLY A 53 -4.16 3.54 11.31
C GLY A 53 -4.30 2.46 10.26
N GLU A 54 -4.30 1.21 10.71
CA GLU A 54 -4.23 0.07 9.81
C GLU A 54 -5.45 -0.06 8.91
N GLU A 55 -6.64 0.16 9.47
CA GLU A 55 -7.87 0.04 8.69
C GLU A 55 -7.92 1.03 7.53
N ALA A 56 -7.64 2.30 7.80
CA ALA A 56 -7.65 3.33 6.78
C ALA A 56 -6.57 3.10 5.73
N PHE A 57 -5.41 2.64 6.17
CA PHE A 57 -4.31 2.32 5.27
C PHE A 57 -4.69 1.18 4.31
N ARG A 58 -5.25 0.10 4.85
CA ARG A 58 -5.66 -1.05 4.05
C ARG A 58 -6.79 -0.69 3.10
N ASN A 59 -7.71 0.14 3.54
CA ASN A 59 -8.80 0.60 2.69
C ASN A 59 -8.29 1.45 1.51
N THR A 60 -7.32 2.32 1.79
CA THR A 60 -6.68 3.12 0.75
C THR A 60 -6.00 2.23 -0.28
N LEU A 61 -5.34 1.17 0.19
CA LEU A 61 -4.72 0.17 -0.69
C LEU A 61 -5.76 -0.50 -1.57
N PHE A 62 -6.87 -0.89 -0.99
CA PHE A 62 -7.93 -1.55 -1.74
C PHE A 62 -8.46 -0.63 -2.86
N LEU A 63 -8.69 0.63 -2.55
CA LEU A 63 -9.18 1.58 -3.54
C LEU A 63 -8.17 1.79 -4.66
N PHE A 64 -6.89 1.88 -4.31
CA PHE A 64 -5.84 2.02 -5.29
C PHE A 64 -5.77 0.80 -6.21
N TRP A 65 -5.79 -0.40 -5.63
CA TRP A 65 -5.80 -1.65 -6.38
C TRP A 65 -7.01 -1.74 -7.30
N SER A 66 -8.17 -1.33 -6.80
CA SER A 66 -9.40 -1.34 -7.58
C SER A 66 -9.28 -0.45 -8.82
N ASP A 67 -8.67 0.73 -8.66
CA ASP A 67 -8.44 1.63 -9.79
C ASP A 67 -7.48 1.02 -10.81
N LEU A 68 -6.45 0.32 -10.34
CA LEU A 68 -5.51 -0.35 -11.24
C LEU A 68 -6.22 -1.43 -12.05
N ARG A 69 -7.12 -2.17 -11.41
CA ARG A 69 -7.89 -3.21 -12.10
C ARG A 69 -8.89 -2.64 -13.09
N ALA A 70 -9.36 -1.43 -12.83
CA ALA A 70 -10.27 -0.74 -13.74
C ALA A 70 -9.58 -0.18 -14.99
N GLY A 71 -8.26 -0.38 -15.07
CA GLY A 71 -7.50 0.03 -16.25
C GLY A 71 -6.87 1.40 -16.16
N LYS A 72 -6.87 2.03 -15.00
CA LYS A 72 -6.19 3.32 -14.84
C LYS A 72 -4.70 3.13 -14.97
N GLU A 73 -4.09 3.84 -15.88
CA GLU A 73 -2.65 3.78 -16.05
C GLU A 73 -1.94 4.58 -14.97
N VAL A 74 -0.95 3.94 -14.35
CA VAL A 74 -0.13 4.57 -13.33
C VAL A 74 1.32 4.27 -13.65
N ARG A 75 2.10 5.31 -13.91
CA ARG A 75 3.51 5.15 -14.27
C ARG A 75 4.35 4.64 -13.12
N ARG A 76 4.14 5.19 -11.94
CA ARG A 76 4.89 4.81 -10.74
C ARG A 76 3.90 4.51 -9.63
N ARG A 77 3.64 3.25 -9.43
CA ARG A 77 2.62 2.83 -8.47
C ARG A 77 2.95 3.23 -7.05
N GLU A 78 4.23 3.14 -6.66
CA GLU A 78 4.62 3.52 -5.30
C GLU A 78 4.40 5.01 -5.04
N ARG A 79 4.65 5.87 -6.02
CA ARG A 79 4.40 7.30 -5.87
C ARG A 79 2.91 7.62 -5.85
N ALA A 80 2.17 6.98 -6.72
CA ALA A 80 0.73 7.18 -6.81
C ALA A 80 0.05 6.75 -5.52
N PHE A 81 0.47 5.61 -4.97
CA PHE A 81 -0.08 5.14 -3.71
C PHE A 81 0.27 6.09 -2.56
N THR A 82 1.52 6.55 -2.51
CA THR A 82 1.95 7.50 -1.48
C THR A 82 1.12 8.80 -1.56
N ALA A 83 0.83 9.26 -2.76
CA ALA A 83 -0.01 10.45 -2.94
C ALA A 83 -1.43 10.22 -2.39
N ARG A 84 -1.97 9.03 -2.58
CA ARG A 84 -3.28 8.68 -2.01
C ARG A 84 -3.26 8.63 -0.49
N LEU A 85 -2.17 8.12 0.09
CA LEU A 85 -2.02 8.13 1.54
C LEU A 85 -1.97 9.56 2.08
N ASN A 86 -1.22 10.43 1.41
CA ASN A 86 -1.15 11.83 1.80
C ASN A 86 -2.51 12.52 1.74
N LYS A 87 -3.28 12.22 0.71
CA LYS A 87 -4.63 12.78 0.57
C LYS A 87 -5.53 12.27 1.69
N ALA A 88 -5.45 10.98 2.00
CA ALA A 88 -6.25 10.40 3.06
C ALA A 88 -5.91 11.04 4.42
N ILE A 89 -4.62 11.30 4.67
CA ILE A 89 -4.19 11.97 5.88
C ILE A 89 -4.76 13.39 5.94
N ALA A 90 -4.69 14.12 4.84
CA ALA A 90 -5.21 15.47 4.77
C ALA A 90 -6.73 15.49 5.00
N ASP A 91 -7.45 14.53 4.43
CA ASP A 91 -8.89 14.43 4.61
C ASP A 91 -9.26 14.13 6.07
N CYS A 92 -8.46 13.30 6.74
CA CYS A 92 -8.67 13.01 8.15
C CYS A 92 -8.50 14.26 9.04
N LYS A 93 -7.65 15.18 8.62
CA LYS A 93 -7.39 16.39 9.41
C LYS A 93 -8.42 17.49 9.21
N LYS A 94 -9.35 17.31 8.29
CA LYS A 94 -10.37 18.31 7.99
C LYS A 94 -11.60 18.23 8.87
N VAL A 95 -11.61 17.36 9.82
CA VAL A 95 -12.76 17.20 10.70
C VAL A 95 -12.85 18.33 11.71
#